data_f6ccb53773c8c4467101447dce38f02c
#
_entry.id   f6ccb53773c8c4467101447dce38f02c
#
_cell.length_a   1.000
_cell.length_b   1.000
_cell.length_c   1.000
_cell.angle_alpha   90.00
_cell.angle_beta   90.00
_cell.angle_gamma   90.00
#
_symmetry.space_group_name_H-M   'P 1'
#
loop_
_entity.id
_entity.type
_entity.pdbx_description
1 polymer ?
#
loop_
_entity_poly.entity_id
_entity_poly.type
_entity_poly.pdbx_seq_one_letter_code
_entity_poly.pdbx_strand_id
1 'polypeptide(L)'
;GKTSKSANFRTEPYTNSDIITKISTGLPIYIISDKTKNDFYKAIDINTGKIGWISKSLVKWHTKVETNSDSGFYSTGKTTTFESEVTITNKSTSKITLIVGQESIYINPLSTISKLISPGKKYYIATAPGVIPSSGYYEFGSYEGYKWEFWIETRRR
;
A
#
# COMPACT_ATOMS: atom_id res chain seq x y z
N GLY A 1 3.67 7.03 -11.52
CA GLY A 1 3.20 8.09 -12.42
C GLY A 1 3.26 9.47 -11.79
N LYS A 2 2.97 10.45 -12.58
CA LYS A 2 2.82 11.85 -12.17
C LYS A 2 1.53 12.41 -12.73
N THR A 3 0.95 13.37 -12.03
CA THR A 3 -0.22 14.07 -12.53
C THR A 3 0.18 15.00 -13.68
N SER A 4 -0.55 14.94 -14.80
CA SER A 4 -0.34 15.84 -15.94
C SER A 4 -1.04 17.18 -15.78
N LYS A 5 -2.08 17.20 -14.95
CA LYS A 5 -2.86 18.37 -14.55
C LYS A 5 -3.26 18.20 -13.10
N SER A 6 -3.72 19.29 -12.47
CA SER A 6 -4.36 19.19 -11.16
C SER A 6 -5.52 18.20 -11.23
N ALA A 7 -5.56 17.24 -10.33
CA ALA A 7 -6.48 16.12 -10.39
C ALA A 7 -7.21 15.91 -9.06
N ASN A 8 -8.49 15.57 -9.14
CA ASN A 8 -9.25 15.14 -7.97
C ASN A 8 -8.94 13.67 -7.67
N PHE A 9 -8.51 13.41 -6.45
CA PHE A 9 -8.26 12.07 -5.95
C PHE A 9 -9.49 11.63 -5.16
N ARG A 10 -10.14 10.55 -5.59
CA ARG A 10 -11.49 10.22 -5.17
C ARG A 10 -11.57 8.92 -4.38
N THR A 11 -12.64 8.79 -3.58
CA THR A 11 -12.90 7.58 -2.80
C THR A 11 -13.34 6.39 -3.66
N GLU A 12 -13.97 6.66 -4.81
CA GLU A 12 -14.51 5.66 -5.73
C GLU A 12 -14.18 6.03 -7.18
N PRO A 13 -14.20 5.07 -8.10
CA PRO A 13 -13.84 5.32 -9.52
C PRO A 13 -14.99 5.96 -10.31
N TYR A 14 -15.51 7.07 -9.83
CA TYR A 14 -16.59 7.83 -10.48
C TYR A 14 -16.35 9.33 -10.35
N THR A 15 -16.76 10.07 -11.36
CA THR A 15 -16.60 11.53 -11.39
C THR A 15 -17.45 12.27 -10.35
N ASN A 16 -18.47 11.64 -9.82
CA ASN A 16 -19.35 12.19 -8.80
C ASN A 16 -19.10 11.64 -7.40
N SER A 17 -18.05 10.85 -7.21
CA SER A 17 -17.68 10.36 -5.88
C SER A 17 -16.98 11.43 -5.05
N ASP A 18 -16.92 11.21 -3.74
CA ASP A 18 -16.27 12.15 -2.82
C ASP A 18 -14.79 12.32 -3.16
N ILE A 19 -14.31 13.55 -2.99
CA ILE A 19 -12.91 13.90 -3.23
C ILE A 19 -12.14 13.77 -1.93
N ILE A 20 -11.10 12.92 -1.92
CA ILE A 20 -10.19 12.77 -0.79
C ILE A 20 -9.31 14.02 -0.69
N THR A 21 -8.69 14.39 -1.82
CA THR A 21 -7.81 15.55 -1.92
C THR A 21 -7.65 15.91 -3.40
N LYS A 22 -7.12 17.11 -3.64
CA LYS A 22 -6.73 17.55 -4.98
C LYS A 22 -5.21 17.46 -5.10
N ILE A 23 -4.75 16.75 -6.12
CA ILE A 23 -3.32 16.54 -6.36
C ILE A 23 -2.86 17.55 -7.40
N SER A 24 -1.87 18.37 -7.04
CA SER A 24 -1.34 19.39 -7.94
C SER A 24 -0.57 18.77 -9.12
N THR A 25 -0.44 19.52 -10.19
CA THR A 25 0.29 19.10 -11.40
C THR A 25 1.73 18.69 -11.08
N GLY A 26 2.17 17.56 -11.64
CA GLY A 26 3.55 17.10 -11.52
C GLY A 26 3.89 16.37 -10.26
N LEU A 27 2.94 16.18 -9.35
CA LEU A 27 3.18 15.42 -8.11
C LEU A 27 3.19 13.91 -8.38
N PRO A 28 4.05 13.17 -7.68
CA PRO A 28 4.14 11.72 -7.87
C PRO A 28 2.94 11.01 -7.28
N ILE A 29 2.49 9.98 -7.99
CA ILE A 29 1.43 9.09 -7.55
C ILE A 29 1.84 7.64 -7.85
N TYR A 30 1.56 6.73 -6.93
CA TYR A 30 1.86 5.32 -7.11
C TYR A 30 0.63 4.61 -7.65
N ILE A 31 0.72 4.10 -8.87
CA ILE A 31 -0.37 3.34 -9.51
C ILE A 31 -0.30 1.89 -9.04
N ILE A 32 -1.35 1.44 -8.35
CA ILE A 32 -1.40 0.09 -7.78
C ILE A 32 -1.53 -0.97 -8.88
N SER A 33 -2.34 -0.67 -9.91
CA SER A 33 -2.56 -1.57 -11.03
C SER A 33 -2.75 -0.76 -12.32
N ASP A 34 -2.20 -1.27 -13.41
CA ASP A 34 -2.41 -0.69 -14.75
C ASP A 34 -3.82 -0.95 -15.28
N LYS A 35 -4.59 -1.80 -14.63
CA LYS A 35 -6.00 -2.05 -14.96
C LYS A 35 -6.86 -0.93 -14.39
N THR A 36 -7.72 -0.38 -15.24
CA THR A 36 -8.63 0.68 -14.84
C THR A 36 -10.01 0.14 -14.51
N LYS A 37 -10.75 0.93 -13.71
CA LYS A 37 -12.18 0.76 -13.49
C LYS A 37 -12.87 2.07 -13.81
N ASN A 38 -13.80 2.08 -14.77
CA ASN A 38 -14.45 3.30 -15.28
C ASN A 38 -13.45 4.38 -15.71
N ASP A 39 -12.33 3.97 -16.31
CA ASP A 39 -11.21 4.84 -16.71
C ASP A 39 -10.51 5.55 -15.54
N PHE A 40 -10.56 4.96 -14.35
CA PHE A 40 -9.81 5.41 -13.19
C PHE A 40 -8.77 4.35 -12.77
N TYR A 41 -7.60 4.82 -12.37
CA TYR A 41 -6.59 3.99 -11.71
C TYR A 41 -6.80 4.00 -10.22
N LYS A 42 -6.66 2.83 -9.58
CA LYS A 42 -6.47 2.75 -8.13
C LYS A 42 -5.03 3.12 -7.82
N ALA A 43 -4.84 4.05 -6.91
CA ALA A 43 -3.55 4.66 -6.68
C ALA A 43 -3.33 5.05 -5.22
N ILE A 44 -2.08 5.37 -4.91
CA ILE A 44 -1.68 5.92 -3.62
C ILE A 44 -1.12 7.31 -3.89
N ASP A 45 -1.63 8.31 -3.16
CA ASP A 45 -1.02 9.62 -3.08
C ASP A 45 0.23 9.49 -2.20
N ILE A 46 1.41 9.54 -2.81
CA ILE A 46 2.68 9.32 -2.11
C ILE A 46 2.86 10.33 -0.96
N ASN A 47 2.40 11.55 -1.17
CA ASN A 47 2.59 12.62 -0.18
C ASN A 47 1.79 12.37 1.11
N THR A 48 0.58 11.84 1.01
CA THR A 48 -0.30 11.60 2.17
C THR A 48 -0.38 10.13 2.59
N GLY A 49 0.02 9.21 1.73
CA GLY A 49 -0.13 7.77 1.94
C GLY A 49 -1.56 7.26 1.77
N LYS A 50 -2.49 8.10 1.31
CA LYS A 50 -3.89 7.72 1.14
C LYS A 50 -4.12 6.95 -0.15
N ILE A 51 -5.05 5.98 -0.08
CA ILE A 51 -5.47 5.16 -1.22
C ILE A 51 -6.74 5.78 -1.81
N GLY A 52 -6.80 5.84 -3.13
CA GLY A 52 -7.99 6.36 -3.81
C GLY A 52 -7.94 6.09 -5.31
N TRP A 53 -8.75 6.84 -6.05
CA TRP A 53 -8.92 6.68 -7.49
C TRP A 53 -8.66 7.99 -8.21
N ILE A 54 -7.94 7.91 -9.33
CA ILE A 54 -7.59 9.06 -10.17
C ILE A 54 -7.91 8.75 -11.63
N SER A 55 -8.44 9.74 -12.35
CA SER A 55 -8.75 9.58 -13.77
C SER A 55 -7.50 9.26 -14.58
N LYS A 56 -7.60 8.23 -15.42
CA LYS A 56 -6.53 7.80 -16.31
C LYS A 56 -5.99 8.95 -17.17
N SER A 57 -6.86 9.84 -17.64
CA SER A 57 -6.48 10.96 -18.50
C SER A 57 -5.60 12.01 -17.80
N LEU A 58 -5.55 11.99 -16.47
CA LEU A 58 -4.80 12.95 -15.66
C LEU A 58 -3.48 12.40 -15.15
N VAL A 59 -3.09 11.19 -15.57
CA VAL A 59 -1.86 10.54 -15.13
C VAL A 59 -0.91 10.37 -16.30
N LYS A 60 0.33 10.80 -16.10
CA LYS A 60 1.44 10.56 -17.03
C LYS A 60 2.38 9.53 -16.41
N TRP A 61 2.70 8.49 -17.16
CA TRP A 61 3.68 7.48 -16.70
C TRP A 61 5.06 8.12 -16.58
N HIS A 62 5.74 7.87 -15.47
CA HIS A 62 7.05 8.43 -15.20
C HIS A 62 8.10 7.32 -15.07
N THR A 63 7.96 6.42 -14.12
CA THR A 63 8.89 5.31 -13.92
C THR A 63 8.17 4.14 -13.26
N LYS A 64 8.67 2.95 -13.50
CA LYS A 64 8.18 1.74 -12.88
C LYS A 64 8.93 1.53 -11.55
N VAL A 65 8.18 1.28 -10.47
CA VAL A 65 8.77 0.88 -9.19
C VAL A 65 8.89 -0.64 -9.19
N GLU A 66 10.10 -1.13 -8.99
CA GLU A 66 10.35 -2.57 -8.94
C GLU A 66 9.80 -3.18 -7.65
N THR A 67 9.32 -4.43 -7.77
CA THR A 67 8.91 -5.19 -6.59
C THR A 67 10.13 -5.58 -5.78
N ASN A 68 10.01 -5.51 -4.44
CA ASN A 68 11.07 -5.91 -3.53
C ASN A 68 11.06 -7.44 -3.40
N SER A 69 12.22 -8.08 -3.57
CA SER A 69 12.38 -9.52 -3.39
C SER A 69 12.45 -9.92 -1.91
N ASP A 70 12.87 -8.99 -1.04
CA ASP A 70 12.87 -9.18 0.40
C ASP A 70 11.63 -8.53 0.99
N SER A 71 10.65 -9.35 1.37
CA SER A 71 9.36 -8.86 1.83
C SER A 71 9.37 -8.28 3.24
N GLY A 72 10.33 -8.69 4.07
CA GLY A 72 10.33 -8.37 5.49
C GLY A 72 9.37 -9.23 6.32
N PHE A 73 8.55 -10.06 5.70
CA PHE A 73 7.74 -11.05 6.41
C PHE A 73 8.60 -12.27 6.75
N TYR A 74 8.41 -12.84 7.95
CA TYR A 74 9.06 -14.09 8.32
C TYR A 74 8.15 -14.93 9.20
N SER A 75 8.27 -16.26 9.05
CA SER A 75 7.47 -17.21 9.80
C SER A 75 7.89 -17.26 11.28
N THR A 76 6.90 -17.33 12.16
CA THR A 76 7.12 -17.48 13.59
C THR A 76 6.75 -18.89 14.09
N GLY A 77 6.30 -19.78 13.21
CA GLY A 77 5.97 -21.15 13.52
C GLY A 77 4.50 -21.50 13.30
N LYS A 78 4.11 -22.65 13.77
CA LYS A 78 2.76 -23.19 13.61
C LYS A 78 1.77 -22.56 14.56
N THR A 79 0.52 -22.42 14.09
CA THR A 79 -0.61 -21.98 14.89
C THR A 79 -1.75 -22.99 14.80
N THR A 80 -2.81 -22.77 15.58
CA THR A 80 -4.02 -23.60 15.55
C THR A 80 -5.12 -23.01 14.66
N THR A 81 -4.88 -21.85 14.08
CA THR A 81 -5.82 -21.12 13.20
C THR A 81 -5.50 -21.41 11.74
N PHE A 82 -6.52 -21.73 10.95
CA PHE A 82 -6.35 -22.02 9.52
C PHE A 82 -5.76 -20.84 8.76
N GLU A 83 -6.28 -19.63 8.98
CA GLU A 83 -5.72 -18.43 8.35
C GLU A 83 -4.34 -18.12 8.94
N SER A 84 -3.53 -17.43 8.15
CA SER A 84 -2.22 -16.95 8.60
C SER A 84 -2.39 -15.86 9.64
N GLU A 85 -1.75 -16.01 10.80
CA GLU A 85 -1.72 -14.97 11.84
C GLU A 85 -0.52 -14.06 11.62
N VAL A 86 -0.78 -12.81 11.24
CA VAL A 86 0.29 -11.85 10.95
C VAL A 86 0.32 -10.77 12.01
N THR A 87 1.45 -10.67 12.71
CA THR A 87 1.71 -9.63 13.71
C THR A 87 2.56 -8.55 13.05
N ILE A 88 2.06 -7.33 13.03
CA ILE A 88 2.67 -6.21 12.32
C ILE A 88 3.06 -5.14 13.34
N THR A 89 4.34 -4.78 13.36
CA THR A 89 4.88 -3.75 14.26
C THR A 89 5.34 -2.55 13.44
N ASN A 90 4.78 -1.40 13.75
CA ASN A 90 5.19 -0.12 13.17
C ASN A 90 6.16 0.58 14.13
N LYS A 91 7.45 0.57 13.79
CA LYS A 91 8.50 1.23 14.58
C LYS A 91 8.75 2.68 14.16
N SER A 92 7.92 3.22 13.27
CA SER A 92 8.03 4.60 12.80
C SER A 92 7.08 5.52 13.56
N THR A 93 7.27 6.82 13.37
CA THR A 93 6.38 7.87 13.91
C THR A 93 5.25 8.24 12.95
N SER A 94 5.14 7.55 11.82
CA SER A 94 4.09 7.76 10.82
C SER A 94 3.13 6.58 10.81
N LYS A 95 1.85 6.86 10.47
CA LYS A 95 0.87 5.82 10.24
C LYS A 95 1.24 5.05 8.96
N ILE A 96 1.24 3.73 9.03
CA ILE A 96 1.55 2.88 7.90
C ILE A 96 0.27 2.25 7.36
N THR A 97 0.16 2.18 6.05
CA THR A 97 -0.86 1.40 5.36
C THR A 97 -0.20 0.21 4.71
N LEU A 98 -0.67 -0.99 5.05
CA LEU A 98 -0.24 -2.24 4.44
C LEU A 98 -1.41 -2.84 3.70
N ILE A 99 -1.28 -3.00 2.39
CA ILE A 99 -2.26 -3.69 1.54
C ILE A 99 -1.74 -5.10 1.33
N VAL A 100 -2.54 -6.10 1.67
CA VAL A 100 -2.21 -7.51 1.40
C VAL A 100 -3.40 -8.12 0.67
N GLY A 101 -3.19 -8.46 -0.60
CA GLY A 101 -4.29 -8.92 -1.46
C GLY A 101 -5.36 -7.85 -1.59
N GLN A 102 -6.55 -8.14 -1.11
CA GLN A 102 -7.70 -7.21 -1.14
C GLN A 102 -7.88 -6.43 0.17
N GLU A 103 -7.08 -6.73 1.20
CA GLU A 103 -7.22 -6.12 2.52
C GLU A 103 -6.30 -4.92 2.69
N SER A 104 -6.83 -3.85 3.27
CA SER A 104 -6.06 -2.68 3.70
C SER A 104 -5.96 -2.69 5.21
N ILE A 105 -4.74 -2.63 5.73
CA ILE A 105 -4.44 -2.69 7.15
C ILE A 105 -3.74 -1.40 7.54
N TYR A 106 -4.25 -0.72 8.57
CA TYR A 106 -3.70 0.55 9.04
C TYR A 106 -3.04 0.34 10.40
N ILE A 107 -1.77 0.72 10.50
CA ILE A 107 -0.99 0.53 11.73
C ILE A 107 -0.56 1.90 12.25
N ASN A 108 -1.04 2.25 13.44
CA ASN A 108 -0.71 3.52 14.08
C ASN A 108 0.79 3.60 14.40
N PRO A 109 1.35 4.82 14.56
CA PRO A 109 2.74 4.98 14.93
C PRO A 109 3.08 4.24 16.22
N LEU A 110 4.25 3.61 16.26
CA LEU A 110 4.81 2.92 17.42
C LEU A 110 3.85 1.88 18.02
N SER A 111 3.07 1.21 17.18
CA SER A 111 2.04 0.24 17.59
C SER A 111 2.24 -1.11 16.93
N THR A 112 1.69 -2.13 17.54
CA THR A 112 1.66 -3.50 17.03
C THR A 112 0.22 -3.96 16.91
N ILE A 113 -0.13 -4.59 15.79
CA ILE A 113 -1.44 -5.21 15.59
C ILE A 113 -1.29 -6.61 15.02
N SER A 114 -2.31 -7.43 15.19
CA SER A 114 -2.38 -8.77 14.59
C SER A 114 -3.60 -8.86 13.69
N LYS A 115 -3.44 -9.53 12.55
CA LYS A 115 -4.49 -9.76 11.56
C LYS A 115 -4.46 -11.19 11.08
N LEU A 116 -5.64 -11.72 10.75
CA LEU A 116 -5.77 -13.00 10.07
C LEU A 116 -5.85 -12.75 8.58
N ILE A 117 -5.00 -13.44 7.82
CA ILE A 117 -4.92 -13.32 6.37
C ILE A 117 -5.18 -14.71 5.77
N SER A 118 -6.05 -14.78 4.77
CA SER A 118 -6.31 -16.05 4.08
C SER A 118 -5.02 -16.58 3.43
N PRO A 119 -4.75 -17.90 3.53
CA PRO A 119 -3.53 -18.47 2.96
C PRO A 119 -3.44 -18.29 1.43
N GLY A 120 -2.23 -18.30 0.93
CA GLY A 120 -1.93 -18.22 -0.49
C GLY A 120 -0.88 -17.17 -0.81
N LYS A 121 -0.54 -17.09 -2.08
CA LYS A 121 0.38 -16.08 -2.58
C LYS A 121 -0.36 -14.74 -2.72
N LYS A 122 0.12 -13.73 -2.01
CA LYS A 122 -0.50 -12.40 -1.99
C LYS A 122 0.47 -11.35 -2.49
N TYR A 123 -0.05 -10.39 -3.23
CA TYR A 123 0.66 -9.15 -3.53
C TYR A 123 0.50 -8.20 -2.35
N TYR A 124 1.58 -7.59 -1.90
CA TYR A 124 1.52 -6.62 -0.81
C TYR A 124 2.10 -5.27 -1.23
N ILE A 125 1.59 -4.21 -0.61
CA ILE A 125 2.11 -2.85 -0.75
C ILE A 125 2.16 -2.24 0.64
N ALA A 126 3.33 -1.73 1.03
CA ALA A 126 3.51 -0.99 2.28
C ALA A 126 3.81 0.47 1.96
N THR A 127 3.08 1.37 2.58
CA THR A 127 3.25 2.81 2.32
C THR A 127 3.08 3.63 3.59
N ALA A 128 3.73 4.79 3.60
CA ALA A 128 3.58 5.82 4.63
C ALA A 128 3.64 7.19 3.95
N PRO A 129 3.13 8.26 4.59
CA PRO A 129 3.18 9.60 4.01
C PRO A 129 4.60 10.02 3.64
N GLY A 130 4.80 10.48 2.41
CA GLY A 130 6.09 10.95 1.90
C GLY A 130 7.08 9.86 1.54
N VAL A 131 6.71 8.59 1.63
CA VAL A 131 7.59 7.45 1.36
C VAL A 131 7.13 6.74 0.09
N ILE A 132 8.06 6.43 -0.81
CA ILE A 132 7.76 5.63 -1.99
C ILE A 132 7.33 4.23 -1.52
N PRO A 133 6.14 3.74 -1.95
CA PRO A 133 5.65 2.44 -1.52
C PRO A 133 6.61 1.29 -1.86
N SER A 134 6.72 0.35 -0.93
CA SER A 134 7.41 -0.92 -1.13
C SER A 134 6.40 -1.99 -1.48
N SER A 135 6.67 -2.82 -2.46
CA SER A 135 5.73 -3.84 -2.91
C SER A 135 6.42 -5.14 -3.29
N GLY A 136 5.68 -6.21 -3.28
CA GLY A 136 6.17 -7.54 -3.66
C GLY A 136 5.10 -8.60 -3.49
N TYR A 137 5.53 -9.86 -3.55
CA TYR A 137 4.67 -11.02 -3.33
C TYR A 137 5.19 -11.81 -2.15
N TYR A 138 4.27 -12.36 -1.37
CA TYR A 138 4.60 -13.27 -0.28
C TYR A 138 3.59 -14.40 -0.21
N GLU A 139 4.05 -15.61 0.04
CA GLU A 139 3.17 -16.77 0.17
C GLU A 139 2.92 -17.06 1.66
N PHE A 140 1.65 -16.94 2.05
CA PHE A 140 1.20 -17.20 3.42
C PHE A 140 0.68 -18.62 3.52
N GLY A 141 1.22 -19.41 4.46
CA GLY A 141 0.78 -20.77 4.72
C GLY A 141 -0.39 -20.85 5.68
N SER A 142 -1.20 -21.91 5.55
CA SER A 142 -2.23 -22.23 6.53
C SER A 142 -1.59 -22.72 7.83
N TYR A 143 -2.23 -22.43 8.97
CA TYR A 143 -1.74 -22.80 10.30
C TYR A 143 -0.33 -22.30 10.59
N GLU A 144 0.01 -21.12 10.08
CA GLU A 144 1.32 -20.47 10.27
C GLU A 144 1.14 -19.07 10.83
N GLY A 145 2.08 -18.67 11.69
CA GLY A 145 2.21 -17.31 12.16
C GLY A 145 3.35 -16.59 11.45
N TYR A 146 3.22 -15.28 11.30
CA TYR A 146 4.21 -14.44 10.64
C TYR A 146 4.39 -13.15 11.42
N LYS A 147 5.57 -12.55 11.30
CA LYS A 147 5.86 -11.20 11.79
C LYS A 147 6.30 -10.32 10.65
N TRP A 148 6.01 -9.05 10.76
CA TRP A 148 6.48 -8.02 9.88
C TRP A 148 6.74 -6.76 10.69
N GLU A 149 7.94 -6.19 10.54
CA GLU A 149 8.34 -4.98 11.22
C GLU A 149 8.63 -3.90 10.17
N PHE A 150 8.15 -2.69 10.43
CA PHE A 150 8.34 -1.57 9.51
C PHE A 150 9.00 -0.41 10.24
N TRP A 151 10.02 0.15 9.59
CA TRP A 151 10.66 1.39 10.02
C TRP A 151 10.98 2.24 8.80
N ILE A 152 11.10 3.55 9.00
CA ILE A 152 11.45 4.49 7.94
C ILE A 152 12.91 4.86 8.12
N GLU A 153 13.72 4.57 7.09
CA GLU A 153 15.11 5.01 7.06
C GLU A 153 15.19 6.42 6.49
N THR A 154 15.83 7.33 7.24
CA THR A 154 16.11 8.67 6.77
C THR A 154 17.57 8.70 6.34
N ARG A 155 17.81 8.91 5.05
CA ARG A 155 19.16 9.07 4.52
C ARG A 155 19.53 10.55 4.54
N ARG A 156 20.62 10.88 5.20
CA ARG A 156 21.21 12.21 5.12
C ARG A 156 22.03 12.30 3.84
N ARG A 157 21.85 13.41 3.17
CA ARG A 157 22.69 13.75 2.02
C ARG A 157 23.83 14.66 2.46
#